data_b0c0c8808fc86c183334d2645670f8ff
#
_entry.id   b0c0c8808fc86c183334d2645670f8ff
#
_cell.length_a   1.000
_cell.length_b   1.000
_cell.length_c   1.000
_cell.angle_alpha   90.00
_cell.angle_beta   90.00
_cell.angle_gamma   90.00
#
_symmetry.space_group_name_H-M   'P 1'
#
loop_
_entity.id
_entity.type
_entity.pdbx_description
1 polymer ?
#
loop_
_entity_poly.entity_id
_entity_poly.type
_entity_poly.pdbx_seq_one_letter_code
_entity_poly.pdbx_strand_id
1 'polypeptide(L)'
;MFEKTLLLEGFEFSSNIYVMGGEYLTIVDPGNDYTAYMDLFSLDYDPAAIKKIVLTHGHHDHAMGIFELLRSYPSVLGNGGLELILHEAAPPQLKEMPKEAGCRVTEVRGGETLELSGFEWEVIYTPGHTIDGICLYHAPTKTVFAGDMVLPHAMAEADETAGGNLDHYLFALRALLKRDIENVLPGHGGPVAVGARKVIEETYEGVIMKVLEIEAETKVSWLGGASQLAERGLLEEGVFCCEKELERNPENTKAMELKALCLNDLGRCEEAIEILDKVLAEQSDNTFALVGKGYGLLGMERYDEALIYLDDALKINPDIKEAKMYKGMALYFSGRHQEAMDIEEFQKEFVERFKQEMEKKEQPPIQSEDH
;
A
#
# COMPACT_ATOMS: atom_id res chain seq x y z
N MET A 1 7.87 -25.07 0.51
CA MET A 1 7.31 -24.46 1.73
C MET A 1 5.93 -25.02 2.04
N PHE A 2 5.01 -25.12 1.08
CA PHE A 2 3.70 -25.74 1.31
C PHE A 2 3.79 -27.14 1.95
N GLU A 3 4.79 -27.93 1.60
CA GLU A 3 5.02 -29.26 2.20
C GLU A 3 5.32 -29.26 3.71
N LYS A 4 5.73 -28.09 4.26
CA LYS A 4 6.02 -27.92 5.70
C LYS A 4 5.01 -27.01 6.42
N THR A 5 4.01 -26.53 5.71
CA THR A 5 2.96 -25.69 6.27
C THR A 5 1.65 -26.46 6.21
N LEU A 6 1.10 -26.74 7.39
CA LEU A 6 -0.23 -27.32 7.55
C LEU A 6 -1.25 -26.18 7.59
N LEU A 7 -2.33 -26.32 6.85
CA LEU A 7 -3.51 -25.48 6.97
C LEU A 7 -4.56 -26.25 7.78
N LEU A 8 -5.03 -25.63 8.85
CA LEU A 8 -6.28 -26.01 9.51
C LEU A 8 -7.32 -24.98 9.06
N GLU A 9 -8.25 -25.43 8.23
CA GLU A 9 -9.30 -24.53 7.72
C GLU A 9 -10.18 -24.05 8.87
N GLY A 10 -10.44 -22.75 8.90
CA GLY A 10 -11.31 -22.14 9.89
C GLY A 10 -12.74 -22.71 9.76
N PHE A 11 -13.32 -23.08 10.89
CA PHE A 11 -14.70 -23.54 10.98
C PHE A 11 -15.60 -22.44 11.53
N GLU A 12 -16.77 -22.23 10.93
CA GLU A 12 -17.74 -21.20 11.31
C GLU A 12 -17.14 -19.77 11.30
N PHE A 13 -16.86 -19.22 12.49
CA PHE A 13 -16.35 -17.87 12.70
C PHE A 13 -14.84 -17.82 13.00
N SER A 14 -14.09 -18.87 12.72
CA SER A 14 -12.64 -18.91 12.91
C SER A 14 -11.91 -18.61 11.61
N SER A 15 -10.78 -17.91 11.72
CA SER A 15 -9.84 -17.77 10.60
C SER A 15 -9.15 -19.08 10.27
N ASN A 16 -8.53 -19.15 9.11
CA ASN A 16 -7.54 -20.15 8.78
C ASN A 16 -6.36 -20.09 9.73
N ILE A 17 -5.87 -21.24 10.16
CA ILE A 17 -4.75 -21.39 11.07
C ILE A 17 -3.61 -22.05 10.31
N TYR A 18 -2.49 -21.35 10.16
CA TYR A 18 -1.32 -21.89 9.46
C TYR A 18 -0.28 -22.35 10.47
N VAL A 19 0.10 -23.61 10.40
CA VAL A 19 1.08 -24.23 11.28
C VAL A 19 2.34 -24.56 10.50
N MET A 20 3.43 -23.90 10.81
CA MET A 20 4.74 -24.16 10.23
C MET A 20 5.52 -25.09 11.15
N GLY A 21 5.94 -26.23 10.61
CA GLY A 21 6.77 -27.21 11.30
C GLY A 21 8.25 -27.00 11.02
N GLY A 22 9.07 -27.32 12.02
CA GLY A 22 10.53 -27.23 11.97
C GLY A 22 11.13 -27.83 13.23
N GLU A 23 12.12 -27.17 13.82
CA GLU A 23 12.65 -27.50 15.14
C GLU A 23 11.60 -27.28 16.25
N TYR A 24 10.67 -26.36 15.99
CA TYR A 24 9.49 -26.04 16.82
C TYR A 24 8.31 -25.69 15.92
N LEU A 25 7.13 -25.56 16.51
CA LEU A 25 5.95 -25.11 15.77
C LEU A 25 5.79 -23.59 15.87
N THR A 26 5.48 -22.98 14.72
CA THR A 26 5.04 -21.59 14.64
C THR A 26 3.61 -21.58 14.09
N ILE A 27 2.74 -20.79 14.71
CA ILE A 27 1.37 -20.58 14.22
C ILE A 27 1.26 -19.15 13.67
N VAL A 28 0.63 -19.01 12.51
CA VAL A 28 0.11 -17.73 12.01
C VAL A 28 -1.39 -17.79 12.15
N ASP A 29 -1.93 -16.87 12.93
CA ASP A 29 -3.32 -16.76 13.38
C ASP A 29 -3.85 -18.03 14.05
N PRO A 30 -3.98 -18.02 15.38
CA PRO A 30 -4.40 -19.19 16.15
C PRO A 30 -5.92 -19.44 16.11
N GLY A 31 -6.69 -18.66 15.33
CA GLY A 31 -8.16 -18.79 15.30
C GLY A 31 -8.84 -18.25 16.54
N ASN A 32 -10.08 -18.70 16.77
CA ASN A 32 -10.92 -18.19 17.86
C ASN A 32 -11.14 -19.16 19.04
N ASP A 33 -10.78 -20.44 18.90
CA ASP A 33 -11.06 -21.45 19.90
C ASP A 33 -9.98 -22.55 20.00
N TYR A 34 -10.27 -23.58 20.80
CA TYR A 34 -9.34 -24.70 21.03
C TYR A 34 -9.38 -25.81 19.98
N THR A 35 -10.31 -25.79 19.03
CA THR A 35 -10.52 -26.91 18.08
C THR A 35 -9.28 -27.17 17.24
N ALA A 36 -8.60 -26.11 16.81
CA ALA A 36 -7.32 -26.22 16.09
C ALA A 36 -6.25 -27.01 16.85
N TYR A 37 -6.17 -26.86 18.16
CA TYR A 37 -5.18 -27.59 18.97
C TYR A 37 -5.54 -29.07 19.14
N MET A 38 -6.84 -29.40 19.13
CA MET A 38 -7.29 -30.79 19.07
C MET A 38 -6.99 -31.41 17.70
N ASP A 39 -7.17 -30.66 16.64
CA ASP A 39 -6.82 -31.12 15.28
C ASP A 39 -5.31 -31.35 15.15
N LEU A 40 -4.47 -30.44 15.67
CA LEU A 40 -3.04 -30.64 15.74
C LEU A 40 -2.68 -31.95 16.46
N PHE A 41 -3.28 -32.17 17.63
CA PHE A 41 -3.02 -33.39 18.39
C PHE A 41 -3.48 -34.65 17.64
N SER A 42 -4.60 -34.58 16.93
CA SER A 42 -5.11 -35.69 16.09
C SER A 42 -4.19 -35.99 14.89
N LEU A 43 -3.37 -35.04 14.50
CA LEU A 43 -2.38 -35.14 13.41
C LEU A 43 -0.96 -35.45 13.93
N ASP A 44 -0.84 -35.93 15.17
CA ASP A 44 0.42 -36.28 15.86
C ASP A 44 1.35 -35.08 16.11
N TYR A 45 0.83 -33.84 16.12
CA TYR A 45 1.58 -32.66 16.57
C TYR A 45 1.26 -32.36 18.05
N ASP A 46 2.28 -32.11 18.83
CA ASP A 46 2.12 -31.69 20.24
C ASP A 46 1.93 -30.17 20.32
N PRO A 47 0.77 -29.67 20.72
CA PRO A 47 0.57 -28.23 20.91
C PRO A 47 1.56 -27.59 21.89
N ALA A 48 2.17 -28.37 22.80
CA ALA A 48 3.21 -27.88 23.70
C ALA A 48 4.53 -27.54 22.97
N ALA A 49 4.70 -27.99 21.73
CA ALA A 49 5.84 -27.65 20.89
C ALA A 49 5.71 -26.28 20.20
N ILE A 50 4.58 -25.59 20.34
CA ILE A 50 4.37 -24.24 19.82
C ILE A 50 5.27 -23.28 20.60
N LYS A 51 6.13 -22.54 19.86
CA LYS A 51 7.07 -21.56 20.43
C LYS A 51 6.82 -20.15 19.95
N LYS A 52 6.19 -20.00 18.79
CA LYS A 52 5.85 -18.68 18.24
C LYS A 52 4.41 -18.67 17.74
N ILE A 53 3.73 -17.56 17.99
CA ILE A 53 2.47 -17.20 17.36
C ILE A 53 2.65 -15.83 16.74
N VAL A 54 2.24 -15.68 15.48
CA VAL A 54 2.18 -14.39 14.78
C VAL A 54 0.73 -14.09 14.51
N LEU A 55 0.26 -12.90 14.91
CA LEU A 55 -1.06 -12.40 14.55
C LEU A 55 -0.94 -11.50 13.34
N THR A 56 -1.72 -11.78 12.29
CA THR A 56 -1.84 -10.89 11.14
C THR A 56 -2.58 -9.62 11.52
N HIS A 57 -3.57 -9.71 12.41
CA HIS A 57 -4.30 -8.59 13.00
C HIS A 57 -5.08 -9.03 14.24
N GLY A 58 -5.71 -8.08 14.94
CA GLY A 58 -6.29 -8.28 16.26
C GLY A 58 -7.76 -8.69 16.31
N HIS A 59 -8.39 -9.09 15.20
CA HIS A 59 -9.78 -9.58 15.25
C HIS A 59 -9.89 -10.88 16.04
N HIS A 60 -11.05 -11.08 16.67
CA HIS A 60 -11.28 -12.19 17.60
C HIS A 60 -11.09 -13.55 16.94
N ASP A 61 -11.56 -13.71 15.71
CA ASP A 61 -11.49 -14.95 14.94
C ASP A 61 -10.07 -15.33 14.52
N HIS A 62 -9.11 -14.40 14.58
CA HIS A 62 -7.68 -14.62 14.36
C HIS A 62 -6.90 -14.79 15.68
N ALA A 63 -7.29 -14.10 16.75
CA ALA A 63 -6.43 -13.88 17.89
C ALA A 63 -6.81 -14.69 19.14
N MET A 64 -8.09 -15.05 19.32
CA MET A 64 -8.58 -15.59 20.61
C MET A 64 -8.02 -16.97 20.96
N GLY A 65 -7.62 -17.74 19.96
CA GLY A 65 -6.99 -19.06 20.14
C GLY A 65 -5.75 -19.03 21.04
N ILE A 66 -5.04 -17.87 21.16
CA ILE A 66 -3.90 -17.77 22.08
C ILE A 66 -4.32 -17.99 23.54
N PHE A 67 -5.47 -17.46 23.97
CA PHE A 67 -5.95 -17.63 25.32
C PHE A 67 -6.37 -19.07 25.60
N GLU A 68 -6.92 -19.75 24.59
CA GLU A 68 -7.26 -21.16 24.66
C GLU A 68 -6.01 -22.04 24.73
N LEU A 69 -4.95 -21.70 24.00
CA LEU A 69 -3.66 -22.36 24.09
C LEU A 69 -3.08 -22.26 25.51
N LEU A 70 -3.01 -21.04 26.04
CA LEU A 70 -2.47 -20.78 27.38
C LEU A 70 -3.25 -21.49 28.48
N ARG A 71 -4.57 -21.58 28.33
CA ARG A 71 -5.47 -22.26 29.27
C ARG A 71 -5.30 -23.78 29.20
N SER A 72 -5.28 -24.35 28.00
CA SER A 72 -5.32 -25.80 27.78
C SER A 72 -3.93 -26.45 27.82
N TYR A 73 -2.90 -25.72 27.42
CA TYR A 73 -1.53 -26.19 27.34
C TYR A 73 -0.53 -25.24 28.03
N PRO A 74 -0.65 -25.00 29.34
CA PRO A 74 0.24 -24.06 30.05
C PRO A 74 1.72 -24.43 29.98
N SER A 75 2.04 -25.66 29.58
CA SER A 75 3.41 -26.14 29.33
C SER A 75 4.12 -25.41 28.20
N VAL A 76 3.40 -24.71 27.29
CA VAL A 76 4.01 -23.86 26.24
C VAL A 76 4.88 -22.74 26.81
N LEU A 77 4.60 -22.32 28.06
CA LEU A 77 5.38 -21.31 28.78
C LEU A 77 6.69 -21.86 29.37
N GLY A 78 6.83 -23.19 29.42
CA GLY A 78 8.08 -23.84 29.81
C GLY A 78 9.13 -23.88 28.67
N ASN A 79 10.37 -24.32 28.99
CA ASN A 79 11.43 -24.59 28.01
C ASN A 79 11.64 -23.50 26.95
N GLY A 80 11.88 -22.26 27.39
CA GLY A 80 12.14 -21.12 26.50
C GLY A 80 10.95 -20.23 26.22
N GLY A 81 9.75 -20.63 26.69
CA GLY A 81 8.55 -19.81 26.65
C GLY A 81 7.87 -19.76 25.29
N LEU A 82 6.70 -19.14 25.27
CA LEU A 82 5.94 -18.80 24.07
C LEU A 82 6.21 -17.34 23.68
N GLU A 83 6.48 -17.09 22.41
CA GLU A 83 6.57 -15.74 21.85
C GLU A 83 5.33 -15.43 21.03
N LEU A 84 4.67 -14.32 21.38
CA LEU A 84 3.60 -13.72 20.59
C LEU A 84 4.16 -12.52 19.82
N ILE A 85 3.98 -12.52 18.52
CA ILE A 85 4.43 -11.48 17.62
C ILE A 85 3.19 -10.83 16.99
N LEU A 86 3.10 -9.50 17.07
CA LEU A 86 1.95 -8.73 16.57
C LEU A 86 2.37 -7.28 16.29
N HIS A 87 1.55 -6.54 15.58
CA HIS A 87 1.84 -5.14 15.30
C HIS A 87 1.71 -4.26 16.55
N GLU A 88 2.51 -3.19 16.65
CA GLU A 88 2.48 -2.27 17.82
C GLU A 88 1.12 -1.60 18.03
N ALA A 89 0.31 -1.44 16.98
CA ALA A 89 -1.04 -0.90 17.07
C ALA A 89 -2.12 -1.92 17.46
N ALA A 90 -1.74 -3.19 17.70
CA ALA A 90 -2.69 -4.22 18.13
C ALA A 90 -3.40 -3.85 19.44
N PRO A 91 -4.65 -4.32 19.67
CA PRO A 91 -5.40 -4.05 20.88
C PRO A 91 -4.59 -4.35 22.15
N PRO A 92 -4.57 -3.44 23.14
CA PRO A 92 -3.76 -3.61 24.36
C PRO A 92 -3.97 -4.95 25.07
N GLN A 93 -5.21 -5.47 25.07
CA GLN A 93 -5.55 -6.74 25.71
C GLN A 93 -4.78 -7.93 25.11
N LEU A 94 -4.52 -7.91 23.80
CA LEU A 94 -3.74 -8.94 23.10
C LEU A 94 -2.24 -8.87 23.43
N LYS A 95 -1.77 -7.78 24.03
CA LYS A 95 -0.39 -7.60 24.47
C LYS A 95 -0.25 -7.86 25.98
N GLU A 96 -1.09 -7.25 26.78
CA GLU A 96 -0.98 -7.25 28.23
C GLU A 96 -1.32 -8.63 28.85
N MET A 97 -2.47 -9.22 28.48
CA MET A 97 -2.89 -10.50 29.06
C MET A 97 -1.91 -11.65 28.75
N PRO A 98 -1.42 -11.86 27.53
CA PRO A 98 -0.40 -12.88 27.26
C PRO A 98 0.90 -12.61 28.02
N LYS A 99 1.32 -11.35 28.13
CA LYS A 99 2.52 -10.96 28.88
C LYS A 99 2.38 -11.26 30.37
N GLU A 100 1.23 -10.97 30.99
CA GLU A 100 0.92 -11.32 32.37
C GLU A 100 0.90 -12.84 32.60
N ALA A 101 0.47 -13.59 31.59
CA ALA A 101 0.51 -15.06 31.61
C ALA A 101 1.94 -15.62 31.47
N GLY A 102 2.94 -14.83 31.09
CA GLY A 102 4.34 -15.23 30.95
C GLY A 102 4.82 -15.42 29.52
N CYS A 103 4.05 -14.99 28.52
CA CYS A 103 4.51 -14.94 27.14
C CYS A 103 5.52 -13.80 26.92
N ARG A 104 6.48 -14.02 26.04
CA ARG A 104 7.24 -12.92 25.46
C ARG A 104 6.37 -12.27 24.36
N VAL A 105 6.14 -10.98 24.44
CA VAL A 105 5.41 -10.21 23.42
C VAL A 105 6.40 -9.37 22.65
N THR A 106 6.45 -9.59 21.32
CA THR A 106 7.31 -8.86 20.39
C THR A 106 6.42 -8.02 19.48
N GLU A 107 6.60 -6.71 19.56
CA GLU A 107 5.85 -5.74 18.75
C GLU A 107 6.66 -5.42 17.48
N VAL A 108 6.00 -5.49 16.31
CA VAL A 108 6.57 -5.14 15.00
C VAL A 108 5.89 -3.92 14.42
N ARG A 109 6.57 -3.26 13.45
CA ARG A 109 6.08 -2.05 12.77
C ARG A 109 5.94 -2.20 11.27
N GLY A 110 6.63 -3.19 10.71
CA GLY A 110 6.80 -3.39 9.27
C GLY A 110 8.22 -3.06 8.81
N GLY A 111 8.72 -3.89 7.90
CA GLY A 111 10.11 -3.86 7.41
C GLY A 111 11.07 -4.77 8.17
N GLU A 112 10.64 -5.36 9.30
CA GLU A 112 11.44 -6.34 10.02
C GLU A 112 11.47 -7.67 9.28
N THR A 113 12.52 -8.46 9.54
CA THR A 113 12.60 -9.87 9.14
C THR A 113 12.46 -10.76 10.37
N LEU A 114 11.49 -11.66 10.31
CA LEU A 114 11.25 -12.66 11.35
C LEU A 114 11.77 -14.02 10.92
N GLU A 115 12.52 -14.69 11.80
CA GLU A 115 12.83 -16.10 11.64
C GLU A 115 11.67 -16.92 12.21
N LEU A 116 10.96 -17.67 11.35
CA LEU A 116 9.83 -18.51 11.72
C LEU A 116 10.04 -19.92 11.17
N SER A 117 10.24 -20.90 12.08
CA SER A 117 10.46 -22.32 11.75
C SER A 117 11.54 -22.58 10.68
N GLY A 118 12.64 -21.81 10.72
CA GLY A 118 13.79 -21.95 9.81
C GLY A 118 13.65 -21.18 8.50
N PHE A 119 12.69 -20.25 8.39
CA PHE A 119 12.47 -19.40 7.23
C PHE A 119 12.47 -17.92 7.64
N GLU A 120 13.03 -17.08 6.77
CA GLU A 120 13.02 -15.62 6.94
C GLU A 120 11.80 -15.02 6.26
N TRP A 121 10.99 -14.29 7.02
CA TRP A 121 9.77 -13.64 6.58
C TRP A 121 9.88 -12.13 6.74
N GLU A 122 9.67 -11.40 5.67
CA GLU A 122 9.50 -9.94 5.72
C GLU A 122 8.14 -9.61 6.33
N VAL A 123 8.12 -8.76 7.34
CA VAL A 123 6.89 -8.16 7.87
C VAL A 123 6.54 -6.97 6.99
N ILE A 124 5.37 -7.00 6.39
CA ILE A 124 4.81 -5.88 5.62
C ILE A 124 3.69 -5.28 6.45
N TYR A 125 3.80 -4.01 6.82
CA TYR A 125 2.69 -3.29 7.44
C TYR A 125 1.59 -3.07 6.41
N THR A 126 0.41 -3.61 6.68
CA THR A 126 -0.75 -3.60 5.78
C THR A 126 -2.01 -3.13 6.49
N PRO A 127 -2.05 -1.86 6.92
CA PRO A 127 -3.27 -1.28 7.50
C PRO A 127 -4.34 -1.17 6.43
N GLY A 128 -5.61 -1.18 6.84
CA GLY A 128 -6.73 -0.99 5.91
C GLY A 128 -7.98 -1.73 6.36
N HIS A 129 -7.92 -3.05 6.45
CA HIS A 129 -8.94 -3.84 7.11
C HIS A 129 -9.01 -3.48 8.62
N THR A 130 -7.85 -3.51 9.29
CA THR A 130 -7.63 -2.95 10.64
C THR A 130 -6.39 -2.06 10.62
N ILE A 131 -6.16 -1.28 11.68
CA ILE A 131 -4.96 -0.44 11.80
C ILE A 131 -3.70 -1.27 12.10
N ASP A 132 -3.83 -2.41 12.71
CA ASP A 132 -2.74 -3.29 13.15
C ASP A 132 -2.42 -4.41 12.16
N GLY A 133 -3.00 -4.38 10.95
CA GLY A 133 -2.80 -5.39 9.94
C GLY A 133 -1.35 -5.54 9.48
N ILE A 134 -0.85 -6.77 9.42
CA ILE A 134 0.43 -7.12 8.82
C ILE A 134 0.29 -8.33 7.88
N CYS A 135 1.12 -8.36 6.85
CA CYS A 135 1.34 -9.54 6.03
C CYS A 135 2.76 -10.06 6.25
N LEU A 136 2.97 -11.36 6.07
CA LEU A 136 4.30 -11.97 6.13
C LEU A 136 4.67 -12.47 4.73
N TYR A 137 5.75 -11.95 4.16
CA TYR A 137 6.20 -12.30 2.81
C TYR A 137 7.50 -13.08 2.83
N HIS A 138 7.53 -14.23 2.13
CA HIS A 138 8.73 -15.04 1.93
C HIS A 138 9.14 -15.02 0.46
N ALA A 139 10.15 -14.22 0.15
CA ALA A 139 10.60 -13.97 -1.21
C ALA A 139 11.06 -15.24 -1.95
N PRO A 140 11.82 -16.19 -1.35
CA PRO A 140 12.25 -17.38 -2.06
C PRO A 140 11.13 -18.26 -2.61
N THR A 141 9.97 -18.31 -1.95
CA THR A 141 8.79 -19.07 -2.41
C THR A 141 7.67 -18.20 -2.94
N LYS A 142 7.89 -16.87 -2.99
CA LYS A 142 6.92 -15.87 -3.45
C LYS A 142 5.55 -16.02 -2.76
N THR A 143 5.58 -16.31 -1.47
CA THR A 143 4.39 -16.63 -0.67
C THR A 143 4.14 -15.52 0.33
N VAL A 144 2.87 -15.16 0.52
CA VAL A 144 2.43 -14.20 1.53
C VAL A 144 1.33 -14.80 2.41
N PHE A 145 1.46 -14.68 3.74
CA PHE A 145 0.33 -14.77 4.65
C PHE A 145 -0.34 -13.40 4.64
N ALA A 146 -1.58 -13.36 4.19
CA ALA A 146 -2.26 -12.10 3.90
C ALA A 146 -3.29 -11.71 4.99
N GLY A 147 -3.59 -12.59 5.94
CA GLY A 147 -4.72 -12.37 6.84
C GLY A 147 -5.97 -12.02 6.01
N ASP A 148 -6.68 -11.00 6.44
CA ASP A 148 -7.89 -10.52 5.75
C ASP A 148 -7.62 -9.37 4.77
N MET A 149 -6.35 -9.04 4.54
CA MET A 149 -5.97 -8.05 3.54
C MET A 149 -6.32 -8.49 2.12
N VAL A 150 -6.20 -9.79 1.81
CA VAL A 150 -6.52 -10.37 0.50
C VAL A 150 -7.26 -11.69 0.69
N LEU A 151 -8.52 -11.74 0.28
CA LEU A 151 -9.38 -12.92 0.31
C LEU A 151 -9.70 -13.40 -1.10
N PRO A 152 -9.78 -14.74 -1.37
CA PRO A 152 -9.87 -15.27 -2.73
C PRO A 152 -11.21 -15.02 -3.43
N HIS A 153 -12.28 -14.74 -2.70
CA HIS A 153 -13.63 -14.61 -3.25
C HIS A 153 -14.43 -13.43 -2.67
N ALA A 154 -13.79 -12.63 -1.85
CA ALA A 154 -14.41 -11.51 -1.19
C ALA A 154 -13.36 -10.42 -0.95
N MET A 155 -13.80 -9.24 -0.60
CA MET A 155 -12.97 -8.19 -0.05
C MET A 155 -13.42 -7.97 1.38
N ALA A 156 -12.50 -8.03 2.33
CA ALA A 156 -12.80 -7.66 3.70
C ALA A 156 -13.17 -6.17 3.77
N GLU A 157 -14.09 -5.84 4.64
CA GLU A 157 -14.44 -4.43 4.87
C GLU A 157 -13.36 -3.76 5.74
N ALA A 158 -13.20 -2.46 5.56
CA ALA A 158 -12.41 -1.67 6.48
C ALA A 158 -13.19 -1.54 7.80
N ASP A 159 -12.68 -2.14 8.89
CA ASP A 159 -13.30 -2.01 10.21
C ASP A 159 -12.86 -0.70 10.86
N GLU A 160 -13.71 0.33 10.75
CA GLU A 160 -13.45 1.65 11.34
C GLU A 160 -13.29 1.57 12.87
N THR A 161 -13.92 0.60 13.53
CA THR A 161 -13.81 0.43 14.99
C THR A 161 -12.45 -0.10 15.41
N ALA A 162 -11.79 -0.85 14.51
CA ALA A 162 -10.41 -1.29 14.63
C ALA A 162 -9.41 -0.36 13.91
N GLY A 163 -9.84 0.87 13.55
CA GLY A 163 -9.00 1.87 12.88
C GLY A 163 -8.71 1.60 11.41
N GLY A 164 -9.45 0.68 10.79
CA GLY A 164 -9.37 0.42 9.37
C GLY A 164 -9.90 1.58 8.53
N ASN A 165 -9.37 1.78 7.34
CA ASN A 165 -9.88 2.73 6.35
C ASN A 165 -9.41 2.39 4.94
N LEU A 166 -10.14 2.89 3.94
CA LEU A 166 -9.91 2.54 2.54
C LEU A 166 -8.61 3.13 1.97
N ASP A 167 -8.17 4.32 2.40
CA ASP A 167 -6.94 4.94 1.88
C ASP A 167 -5.71 4.15 2.35
N HIS A 168 -5.69 3.70 3.61
CA HIS A 168 -4.67 2.79 4.12
C HIS A 168 -4.72 1.44 3.40
N TYR A 169 -5.92 0.94 3.08
CA TYR A 169 -6.09 -0.32 2.35
C TYR A 169 -5.43 -0.24 0.97
N LEU A 170 -5.66 0.84 0.22
CA LEU A 170 -5.00 1.09 -1.08
C LEU A 170 -3.48 1.10 -0.93
N PHE A 171 -2.96 1.83 0.09
CA PHE A 171 -1.53 1.86 0.36
C PHE A 171 -0.95 0.47 0.61
N ALA A 172 -1.62 -0.34 1.43
CA ALA A 172 -1.20 -1.70 1.77
C ALA A 172 -1.20 -2.63 0.54
N LEU A 173 -2.26 -2.60 -0.26
CA LEU A 173 -2.35 -3.40 -1.49
C LEU A 173 -1.27 -3.02 -2.50
N ARG A 174 -0.94 -1.73 -2.65
CA ARG A 174 0.21 -1.30 -3.47
C ARG A 174 1.53 -1.88 -2.97
N ALA A 175 1.72 -1.96 -1.65
CA ALA A 175 2.91 -2.57 -1.09
C ALA A 175 3.01 -4.07 -1.43
N LEU A 176 1.89 -4.78 -1.47
CA LEU A 176 1.84 -6.17 -1.93
C LEU A 176 2.09 -6.29 -3.43
N LEU A 177 1.47 -5.42 -4.26
CA LEU A 177 1.63 -5.41 -5.72
C LEU A 177 3.07 -5.11 -6.18
N LYS A 178 3.89 -4.46 -5.35
CA LYS A 178 5.33 -4.23 -5.60
C LYS A 178 6.19 -5.47 -5.39
N ARG A 179 5.64 -6.55 -4.85
CA ARG A 179 6.34 -7.82 -4.59
C ARG A 179 5.95 -8.88 -5.61
N ASP A 180 6.86 -9.81 -5.84
CA ASP A 180 6.61 -10.97 -6.72
C ASP A 180 5.88 -12.05 -5.92
N ILE A 181 4.54 -11.96 -5.85
CA ILE A 181 3.69 -12.87 -5.09
C ILE A 181 3.02 -13.85 -6.05
N GLU A 182 3.28 -15.14 -5.85
CA GLU A 182 2.68 -16.26 -6.59
C GLU A 182 1.73 -17.09 -5.73
N ASN A 183 1.83 -16.96 -4.39
CA ASN A 183 1.00 -17.70 -3.45
C ASN A 183 0.46 -16.77 -2.38
N VAL A 184 -0.86 -16.79 -2.16
CA VAL A 184 -1.55 -16.09 -1.07
C VAL A 184 -2.12 -17.11 -0.11
N LEU A 185 -1.81 -16.94 1.16
CA LEU A 185 -2.36 -17.69 2.30
C LEU A 185 -3.30 -16.74 3.07
N PRO A 186 -4.61 -16.78 2.78
CA PRO A 186 -5.58 -15.82 3.31
C PRO A 186 -6.06 -16.20 4.71
N GLY A 187 -6.61 -15.24 5.44
CA GLY A 187 -7.28 -15.48 6.72
C GLY A 187 -8.56 -16.30 6.59
N HIS A 188 -9.27 -16.18 5.47
CA HIS A 188 -10.47 -16.96 5.17
C HIS A 188 -10.46 -17.46 3.73
N GLY A 189 -11.10 -18.63 3.53
CA GLY A 189 -11.12 -19.30 2.23
C GLY A 189 -9.84 -20.07 1.92
N GLY A 190 -9.80 -20.70 0.77
CA GLY A 190 -8.67 -21.55 0.38
C GLY A 190 -7.43 -20.78 -0.06
N PRO A 191 -6.21 -21.35 0.14
CA PRO A 191 -4.97 -20.77 -0.39
C PRO A 191 -5.02 -20.59 -1.91
N VAL A 192 -4.44 -19.50 -2.40
CA VAL A 192 -4.33 -19.19 -3.82
C VAL A 192 -2.92 -19.45 -4.31
N ALA A 193 -2.73 -20.52 -5.08
CA ALA A 193 -1.44 -20.90 -5.67
C ALA A 193 -1.36 -20.62 -7.18
N VAL A 194 -2.47 -20.23 -7.80
CA VAL A 194 -2.54 -19.86 -9.21
C VAL A 194 -3.34 -18.56 -9.33
N GLY A 195 -2.74 -17.55 -9.95
CA GLY A 195 -3.41 -16.26 -10.11
C GLY A 195 -3.40 -15.38 -8.84
N ALA A 196 -2.50 -15.61 -7.90
CA ALA A 196 -2.37 -14.83 -6.66
C ALA A 196 -2.30 -13.32 -6.93
N ARG A 197 -1.46 -12.90 -7.89
CA ARG A 197 -1.37 -11.51 -8.30
C ARG A 197 -2.71 -10.94 -8.76
N LYS A 198 -3.46 -11.72 -9.55
CA LYS A 198 -4.78 -11.30 -10.04
C LYS A 198 -5.77 -11.07 -8.90
N VAL A 199 -5.76 -11.93 -7.87
CA VAL A 199 -6.62 -11.76 -6.69
C VAL A 199 -6.27 -10.46 -5.93
N ILE A 200 -4.97 -10.13 -5.81
CA ILE A 200 -4.54 -8.86 -5.20
C ILE A 200 -4.99 -7.66 -6.06
N GLU A 201 -4.86 -7.76 -7.39
CA GLU A 201 -5.32 -6.71 -8.33
C GLU A 201 -6.84 -6.53 -8.29
N GLU A 202 -7.62 -7.62 -8.22
CA GLU A 202 -9.07 -7.59 -8.08
C GLU A 202 -9.51 -6.96 -6.73
N THR A 203 -8.79 -7.27 -5.64
CA THR A 203 -9.02 -6.62 -4.34
C THR A 203 -8.72 -5.12 -4.42
N TYR A 204 -7.60 -4.74 -5.06
CA TYR A 204 -7.22 -3.33 -5.24
C TYR A 204 -8.26 -2.57 -6.07
N GLU A 205 -8.73 -3.15 -7.19
CA GLU A 205 -9.82 -2.59 -7.99
C GLU A 205 -11.11 -2.43 -7.17
N GLY A 206 -11.46 -3.43 -6.36
CA GLY A 206 -12.63 -3.39 -5.49
C GLY A 206 -12.55 -2.27 -4.45
N VAL A 207 -11.37 -2.04 -3.86
CA VAL A 207 -11.18 -0.92 -2.91
C VAL A 207 -11.28 0.43 -3.62
N ILE A 208 -10.69 0.58 -4.83
CA ILE A 208 -10.84 1.79 -5.66
C ILE A 208 -12.31 2.08 -5.94
N MET A 209 -13.09 1.05 -6.31
CA MET A 209 -14.53 1.20 -6.55
C MET A 209 -15.28 1.70 -5.32
N LYS A 210 -14.94 1.19 -4.12
CA LYS A 210 -15.51 1.68 -2.86
C LYS A 210 -15.11 3.14 -2.56
N VAL A 211 -13.84 3.49 -2.78
CA VAL A 211 -13.34 4.87 -2.59
C VAL A 211 -14.04 5.86 -3.51
N LEU A 212 -14.41 5.41 -4.72
CA LEU A 212 -15.17 6.20 -5.71
C LEU A 212 -16.68 6.15 -5.49
N GLU A 213 -17.18 5.41 -4.48
CA GLU A 213 -18.60 5.20 -4.22
C GLU A 213 -19.36 4.63 -5.45
N ILE A 214 -18.69 3.79 -6.23
CA ILE A 214 -19.27 3.18 -7.42
C ILE A 214 -19.95 1.86 -7.02
N GLU A 215 -21.25 1.76 -7.23
CA GLU A 215 -21.99 0.52 -7.07
C GLU A 215 -21.66 -0.49 -8.18
N ALA A 216 -21.57 -1.78 -7.82
CA ALA A 216 -21.14 -2.86 -8.71
C ALA A 216 -21.92 -2.98 -10.04
N GLU A 217 -23.16 -2.46 -10.09
CA GLU A 217 -24.00 -2.48 -11.28
C GLU A 217 -23.85 -1.25 -12.19
N THR A 218 -23.08 -0.26 -11.75
CA THR A 218 -22.91 1.01 -12.48
C THR A 218 -21.82 0.87 -13.54
N LYS A 219 -22.04 1.41 -14.74
CA LYS A 219 -20.99 1.48 -15.76
C LYS A 219 -19.88 2.41 -15.27
N VAL A 220 -18.74 1.84 -14.91
CA VAL A 220 -17.59 2.58 -14.40
C VAL A 220 -17.05 3.52 -15.47
N SER A 221 -16.97 4.81 -15.14
CA SER A 221 -16.19 5.78 -15.90
C SER A 221 -14.79 5.86 -15.32
N TRP A 222 -13.88 5.03 -15.84
CA TRP A 222 -12.50 4.99 -15.36
C TRP A 222 -11.79 6.33 -15.47
N LEU A 223 -12.02 7.07 -16.55
CA LEU A 223 -11.46 8.42 -16.71
C LEU A 223 -12.01 9.41 -15.66
N GLY A 224 -13.31 9.34 -15.35
CA GLY A 224 -13.91 10.15 -14.29
C GLY A 224 -13.35 9.80 -12.91
N GLY A 225 -13.21 8.51 -12.62
CA GLY A 225 -12.59 8.03 -11.39
C GLY A 225 -11.12 8.47 -11.27
N ALA A 226 -10.35 8.38 -12.35
CA ALA A 226 -8.97 8.86 -12.39
C ALA A 226 -8.83 10.33 -12.00
N SER A 227 -9.72 11.21 -12.52
CA SER A 227 -9.73 12.64 -12.17
C SER A 227 -10.02 12.86 -10.69
N GLN A 228 -11.04 12.19 -10.14
CA GLN A 228 -11.41 12.31 -8.73
C GLN A 228 -10.27 11.85 -7.79
N LEU A 229 -9.62 10.74 -8.14
CA LEU A 229 -8.53 10.20 -7.33
C LEU A 229 -7.29 11.12 -7.39
N ALA A 230 -6.96 11.64 -8.58
CA ALA A 230 -5.87 12.59 -8.74
C ALA A 230 -6.10 13.89 -7.93
N GLU A 231 -7.32 14.43 -7.93
CA GLU A 231 -7.70 15.61 -7.13
C GLU A 231 -7.56 15.36 -5.62
N ARG A 232 -7.75 14.11 -5.16
CA ARG A 232 -7.53 13.69 -3.77
C ARG A 232 -6.07 13.37 -3.43
N GLY A 233 -5.15 13.47 -4.40
CA GLY A 233 -3.75 13.09 -4.24
C GLY A 233 -3.47 11.58 -4.31
N LEU A 234 -4.47 10.77 -4.67
CA LEU A 234 -4.35 9.33 -4.88
C LEU A 234 -3.87 9.07 -6.33
N LEU A 235 -2.62 9.49 -6.59
CA LEU A 235 -2.06 9.56 -7.95
C LEU A 235 -1.81 8.18 -8.56
N GLU A 236 -1.36 7.20 -7.79
CA GLU A 236 -1.15 5.83 -8.26
C GLU A 236 -2.47 5.18 -8.67
N GLU A 237 -3.55 5.43 -7.92
CA GLU A 237 -4.91 4.99 -8.25
C GLU A 237 -5.45 5.71 -9.48
N GLY A 238 -5.09 7.00 -9.65
CA GLY A 238 -5.35 7.76 -10.85
C GLY A 238 -4.69 7.13 -12.08
N VAL A 239 -3.41 6.74 -11.96
CA VAL A 239 -2.68 6.01 -13.01
C VAL A 239 -3.38 4.69 -13.33
N PHE A 240 -3.72 3.90 -12.32
CA PHE A 240 -4.42 2.62 -12.48
C PHE A 240 -5.75 2.78 -13.23
N CYS A 241 -6.56 3.75 -12.86
CA CYS A 241 -7.82 4.02 -13.54
C CYS A 241 -7.62 4.45 -15.00
N CYS A 242 -6.58 5.26 -15.29
CA CYS A 242 -6.22 5.60 -16.66
C CYS A 242 -5.80 4.37 -17.47
N GLU A 243 -5.07 3.43 -16.86
CA GLU A 243 -4.69 2.16 -17.49
C GLU A 243 -5.92 1.32 -17.85
N LYS A 244 -6.87 1.19 -16.93
CA LYS A 244 -8.16 0.52 -17.19
C LYS A 244 -8.96 1.18 -18.32
N GLU A 245 -8.94 2.49 -18.42
CA GLU A 245 -9.56 3.19 -19.56
C GLU A 245 -8.82 2.89 -20.86
N LEU A 246 -7.47 2.93 -20.86
CA LEU A 246 -6.65 2.69 -22.03
C LEU A 246 -6.66 1.21 -22.48
N GLU A 247 -6.91 0.24 -21.61
CA GLU A 247 -7.18 -1.14 -21.99
C GLU A 247 -8.44 -1.27 -22.86
N ARG A 248 -9.46 -0.43 -22.59
CA ARG A 248 -10.73 -0.41 -23.34
C ARG A 248 -10.68 0.49 -24.58
N ASN A 249 -9.94 1.59 -24.48
CA ASN A 249 -9.81 2.59 -25.50
C ASN A 249 -8.35 3.08 -25.58
N PRO A 250 -7.47 2.36 -26.28
CA PRO A 250 -6.02 2.64 -26.32
C PRO A 250 -5.66 4.03 -26.86
N GLU A 251 -6.54 4.65 -27.64
CA GLU A 251 -6.33 5.96 -28.26
C GLU A 251 -7.00 7.11 -27.51
N ASN A 252 -7.46 6.87 -26.26
CA ASN A 252 -8.07 7.92 -25.45
C ASN A 252 -7.02 8.93 -24.98
N THR A 253 -6.85 10.00 -25.78
CA THR A 253 -5.88 11.08 -25.50
C THR A 253 -6.04 11.66 -24.10
N LYS A 254 -7.29 11.86 -23.62
CA LYS A 254 -7.53 12.41 -22.28
C LYS A 254 -7.06 11.49 -21.17
N ALA A 255 -7.18 10.17 -21.35
CA ALA A 255 -6.66 9.21 -20.41
C ALA A 255 -5.12 9.18 -20.42
N MET A 256 -4.50 9.31 -21.60
CA MET A 256 -3.04 9.45 -21.73
C MET A 256 -2.53 10.72 -21.03
N GLU A 257 -3.17 11.85 -21.28
CA GLU A 257 -2.84 13.14 -20.67
C GLU A 257 -2.92 13.09 -19.15
N LEU A 258 -4.03 12.58 -18.60
CA LEU A 258 -4.23 12.48 -17.16
C LEU A 258 -3.24 11.49 -16.53
N LYS A 259 -2.98 10.35 -17.20
CA LYS A 259 -1.96 9.39 -16.76
C LYS A 259 -0.58 10.05 -16.68
N ALA A 260 -0.20 10.79 -17.71
CA ALA A 260 1.07 11.48 -17.75
C ALA A 260 1.19 12.57 -16.68
N LEU A 261 0.09 13.29 -16.39
CA LEU A 261 0.06 14.25 -15.28
C LEU A 261 0.32 13.55 -13.94
N CYS A 262 -0.43 12.50 -13.63
CA CYS A 262 -0.23 11.72 -12.40
C CYS A 262 1.20 11.16 -12.29
N LEU A 263 1.76 10.66 -13.39
CA LEU A 263 3.13 10.14 -13.42
C LEU A 263 4.18 11.22 -13.16
N ASN A 264 4.01 12.42 -13.74
CA ASN A 264 4.88 13.55 -13.45
C ASN A 264 4.85 13.94 -11.98
N ASP A 265 3.67 14.02 -11.38
CA ASP A 265 3.49 14.34 -9.95
C ASP A 265 4.03 13.25 -9.02
N LEU A 266 4.07 11.99 -9.49
CA LEU A 266 4.75 10.87 -8.81
C LEU A 266 6.27 10.87 -9.00
N GLY A 267 6.83 11.80 -9.81
CA GLY A 267 8.25 11.83 -10.16
C GLY A 267 8.69 10.79 -11.21
N ARG A 268 7.72 10.10 -11.85
CA ARG A 268 7.95 9.12 -12.92
C ARG A 268 7.98 9.82 -14.29
N CYS A 269 8.84 10.84 -14.39
CA CYS A 269 8.84 11.78 -15.50
C CYS A 269 9.18 11.13 -16.85
N GLU A 270 10.07 10.12 -16.90
CA GLU A 270 10.40 9.41 -18.12
C GLU A 270 9.17 8.73 -18.74
N GLU A 271 8.39 8.03 -17.90
CA GLU A 271 7.18 7.34 -18.35
C GLU A 271 6.11 8.34 -18.83
N ALA A 272 5.98 9.47 -18.13
CA ALA A 272 5.09 10.55 -18.55
C ALA A 272 5.46 11.09 -19.93
N ILE A 273 6.76 11.36 -20.18
CA ILE A 273 7.26 11.88 -21.44
C ILE A 273 7.01 10.89 -22.60
N GLU A 274 7.23 9.59 -22.40
CA GLU A 274 6.94 8.57 -23.41
C GLU A 274 5.46 8.56 -23.84
N ILE A 275 4.54 8.77 -22.89
CA ILE A 275 3.10 8.86 -23.18
C ILE A 275 2.79 10.15 -23.94
N LEU A 276 3.34 11.29 -23.49
CA LEU A 276 3.11 12.59 -24.10
C LEU A 276 3.71 12.69 -25.50
N ASP A 277 4.83 11.99 -25.77
CA ASP A 277 5.39 11.88 -27.11
C ASP A 277 4.46 11.17 -28.09
N LYS A 278 3.73 10.14 -27.64
CA LYS A 278 2.69 9.48 -28.45
C LYS A 278 1.56 10.45 -28.78
N VAL A 279 1.11 11.22 -27.78
CA VAL A 279 0.06 12.23 -27.97
C VAL A 279 0.53 13.30 -28.98
N LEU A 280 1.76 13.81 -28.84
CA LEU A 280 2.31 14.84 -29.72
C LEU A 280 2.62 14.34 -31.14
N ALA A 281 2.87 13.04 -31.31
CA ALA A 281 3.04 12.45 -32.65
C ALA A 281 1.75 12.50 -33.47
N GLU A 282 0.58 12.41 -32.82
CA GLU A 282 -0.72 12.48 -33.48
C GLU A 282 -1.28 13.92 -33.49
N GLN A 283 -1.04 14.70 -32.45
CA GLN A 283 -1.57 16.03 -32.19
C GLN A 283 -0.41 16.97 -31.81
N SER A 284 0.39 17.40 -32.76
CA SER A 284 1.60 18.20 -32.51
C SER A 284 1.34 19.57 -31.89
N ASP A 285 0.08 20.06 -31.92
CA ASP A 285 -0.37 21.31 -31.35
C ASP A 285 -1.15 21.12 -30.02
N ASN A 286 -1.12 19.93 -29.46
CA ASN A 286 -1.76 19.66 -28.16
C ASN A 286 -1.02 20.37 -27.02
N THR A 287 -1.59 21.51 -26.59
CA THR A 287 -0.96 22.37 -25.58
C THR A 287 -0.82 21.69 -24.23
N PHE A 288 -1.76 20.81 -23.85
CA PHE A 288 -1.66 20.05 -22.59
C PHE A 288 -0.43 19.12 -22.61
N ALA A 289 -0.25 18.40 -23.71
CA ALA A 289 0.88 17.49 -23.87
C ALA A 289 2.22 18.23 -23.93
N LEU A 290 2.27 19.41 -24.59
CA LEU A 290 3.47 20.24 -24.60
C LEU A 290 3.84 20.74 -23.21
N VAL A 291 2.87 21.25 -22.43
CA VAL A 291 3.08 21.71 -21.06
C VAL A 291 3.48 20.55 -20.14
N GLY A 292 2.77 19.43 -20.22
CA GLY A 292 3.07 18.23 -19.45
C GLY A 292 4.47 17.67 -19.70
N LYS A 293 4.93 17.70 -20.98
CA LYS A 293 6.29 17.29 -21.33
C LYS A 293 7.33 18.29 -20.82
N GLY A 294 7.05 19.59 -20.90
CA GLY A 294 7.89 20.62 -20.29
C GLY A 294 8.02 20.43 -18.78
N TYR A 295 6.92 20.10 -18.10
CA TYR A 295 6.91 19.81 -16.66
C TYR A 295 7.72 18.55 -16.32
N GLY A 296 7.55 17.46 -17.05
CA GLY A 296 8.34 16.24 -16.85
C GLY A 296 9.84 16.48 -17.07
N LEU A 297 10.22 17.25 -18.11
CA LEU A 297 11.62 17.63 -18.35
C LEU A 297 12.20 18.50 -17.24
N LEU A 298 11.39 19.37 -16.61
CA LEU A 298 11.77 20.10 -15.41
C LEU A 298 12.10 19.16 -14.25
N GLY A 299 11.27 18.17 -13.99
CA GLY A 299 11.50 17.14 -12.96
C GLY A 299 12.77 16.32 -13.20
N MET A 300 13.21 16.21 -14.46
CA MET A 300 14.47 15.57 -14.86
C MET A 300 15.66 16.54 -14.94
N GLU A 301 15.53 17.80 -14.51
CA GLU A 301 16.54 18.86 -14.57
C GLU A 301 17.02 19.20 -16.01
N ARG A 302 16.22 18.84 -17.03
CA ARG A 302 16.50 19.11 -18.45
C ARG A 302 15.91 20.46 -18.87
N TYR A 303 16.36 21.53 -18.23
CA TYR A 303 15.73 22.86 -18.28
C TYR A 303 15.68 23.47 -19.68
N ASP A 304 16.77 23.38 -20.46
CA ASP A 304 16.82 23.95 -21.81
C ASP A 304 15.86 23.23 -22.77
N GLU A 305 15.67 21.92 -22.60
CA GLU A 305 14.71 21.16 -23.38
C GLU A 305 13.27 21.46 -22.95
N ALA A 306 13.03 21.62 -21.64
CA ALA A 306 11.72 22.02 -21.13
C ALA A 306 11.26 23.36 -21.76
N LEU A 307 12.20 24.34 -21.87
CA LEU A 307 11.92 25.65 -22.48
C LEU A 307 11.39 25.53 -23.91
N ILE A 308 11.87 24.60 -24.72
CA ILE A 308 11.41 24.40 -26.08
C ILE A 308 9.91 24.07 -26.12
N TYR A 309 9.48 23.09 -25.33
CA TYR A 309 8.08 22.64 -25.30
C TYR A 309 7.14 23.66 -24.65
N LEU A 310 7.61 24.34 -23.60
CA LEU A 310 6.85 25.41 -22.94
C LEU A 310 6.69 26.63 -23.85
N ASP A 311 7.73 26.99 -24.61
CA ASP A 311 7.63 28.05 -25.61
C ASP A 311 6.71 27.70 -26.76
N ASP A 312 6.69 26.44 -27.21
CA ASP A 312 5.79 26.00 -28.28
C ASP A 312 4.32 26.02 -27.75
N ALA A 313 4.08 25.59 -26.51
CA ALA A 313 2.75 25.72 -25.89
C ALA A 313 2.28 27.19 -25.82
N LEU A 314 3.16 28.11 -25.40
CA LEU A 314 2.86 29.54 -25.29
C LEU A 314 2.72 30.26 -26.63
N LYS A 315 3.34 29.76 -27.71
CA LYS A 315 3.10 30.25 -29.08
C LYS A 315 1.66 29.92 -29.54
N ILE A 316 1.14 28.74 -29.13
CA ILE A 316 -0.22 28.32 -29.50
C ILE A 316 -1.24 29.07 -28.63
N ASN A 317 -1.04 29.05 -27.33
CA ASN A 317 -1.89 29.74 -26.38
C ASN A 317 -1.05 30.51 -25.32
N PRO A 318 -0.92 31.84 -25.48
CA PRO A 318 -0.11 32.69 -24.60
C PRO A 318 -0.66 32.83 -23.17
N ASP A 319 -1.89 32.40 -22.90
CA ASP A 319 -2.58 32.61 -21.62
C ASP A 319 -2.48 31.43 -20.66
N ILE A 320 -1.74 30.35 -21.02
CA ILE A 320 -1.56 29.19 -20.15
C ILE A 320 -0.64 29.56 -18.99
N LYS A 321 -1.23 29.73 -17.80
CA LYS A 321 -0.52 30.16 -16.59
C LYS A 321 0.51 29.13 -16.15
N GLU A 322 0.17 27.86 -16.19
CA GLU A 322 1.06 26.75 -15.84
C GLU A 322 2.32 26.72 -16.72
N ALA A 323 2.14 26.93 -18.05
CA ALA A 323 3.28 27.00 -18.95
C ALA A 323 4.22 28.16 -18.64
N LYS A 324 3.66 29.35 -18.31
CA LYS A 324 4.47 30.50 -17.89
C LYS A 324 5.19 30.24 -16.58
N MET A 325 4.52 29.65 -15.60
CA MET A 325 5.12 29.30 -14.33
C MET A 325 6.26 28.30 -14.51
N TYR A 326 6.03 27.21 -15.23
CA TYR A 326 7.07 26.21 -15.52
C TYR A 326 8.22 26.77 -16.34
N LYS A 327 7.95 27.66 -17.31
CA LYS A 327 8.99 28.38 -18.04
C LYS A 327 9.84 29.24 -17.10
N GLY A 328 9.22 29.96 -16.17
CA GLY A 328 9.94 30.71 -15.14
C GLY A 328 10.83 29.81 -14.28
N MET A 329 10.33 28.65 -13.86
CA MET A 329 11.11 27.65 -13.12
C MET A 329 12.30 27.14 -13.95
N ALA A 330 12.10 26.78 -15.22
CA ALA A 330 13.17 26.32 -16.10
C ALA A 330 14.27 27.37 -16.28
N LEU A 331 13.88 28.64 -16.51
CA LEU A 331 14.81 29.77 -16.60
C LEU A 331 15.58 29.98 -15.30
N TYR A 332 14.89 29.93 -14.16
CA TYR A 332 15.52 30.15 -12.86
C TYR A 332 16.57 29.09 -12.56
N PHE A 333 16.23 27.81 -12.72
CA PHE A 333 17.14 26.70 -12.46
C PHE A 333 18.27 26.57 -13.50
N SER A 334 18.08 27.07 -14.72
CA SER A 334 19.16 27.19 -15.71
C SER A 334 20.08 28.40 -15.47
N GLY A 335 19.86 29.19 -14.39
CA GLY A 335 20.66 30.36 -14.04
C GLY A 335 20.24 31.67 -14.72
N ARG A 336 19.17 31.67 -15.50
CA ARG A 336 18.61 32.84 -16.22
C ARG A 336 17.63 33.61 -15.33
N HIS A 337 18.08 33.97 -14.12
CA HIS A 337 17.23 34.52 -13.03
C HIS A 337 16.48 35.79 -13.43
N GLN A 338 17.10 36.72 -14.18
CA GLN A 338 16.41 37.93 -14.59
C GLN A 338 15.22 37.65 -15.51
N GLU A 339 15.44 36.79 -16.51
CA GLU A 339 14.36 36.41 -17.43
C GLU A 339 13.22 35.65 -16.73
N ALA A 340 13.56 34.83 -15.73
CA ALA A 340 12.55 34.17 -14.90
C ALA A 340 11.69 35.19 -14.15
N MET A 341 12.31 36.18 -13.52
CA MET A 341 11.62 37.22 -12.74
C MET A 341 10.81 38.20 -13.59
N ASP A 342 11.06 38.27 -14.90
CA ASP A 342 10.23 39.02 -15.87
C ASP A 342 8.90 38.33 -16.19
N ILE A 343 8.72 37.06 -15.79
CA ILE A 343 7.48 36.31 -15.96
C ILE A 343 6.60 36.53 -14.69
N GLU A 344 5.50 37.24 -14.86
CA GLU A 344 4.64 37.69 -13.75
C GLU A 344 4.09 36.51 -12.93
N GLU A 345 3.66 35.42 -13.58
CA GLU A 345 3.12 34.23 -12.94
C GLU A 345 4.19 33.55 -12.06
N PHE A 346 5.42 33.43 -12.55
CA PHE A 346 6.53 32.87 -11.77
C PHE A 346 6.93 33.80 -10.62
N GLN A 347 7.04 35.08 -10.89
CA GLN A 347 7.44 36.07 -9.88
C GLN A 347 6.48 36.06 -8.68
N LYS A 348 5.17 36.02 -8.94
CA LYS A 348 4.15 35.96 -7.89
C LYS A 348 4.30 34.71 -7.03
N GLU A 349 4.40 33.54 -7.64
CA GLU A 349 4.55 32.25 -6.95
C GLU A 349 5.87 32.19 -6.14
N PHE A 350 6.96 32.65 -6.73
CA PHE A 350 8.28 32.69 -6.10
C PHE A 350 8.27 33.57 -4.83
N VAL A 351 7.66 34.76 -4.93
CA VAL A 351 7.58 35.69 -3.79
C VAL A 351 6.68 35.12 -2.70
N GLU A 352 5.57 34.49 -3.05
CA GLU A 352 4.64 33.87 -2.11
C GLU A 352 5.32 32.74 -1.32
N ARG A 353 5.98 31.80 -2.01
CA ARG A 353 6.74 30.72 -1.36
C ARG A 353 7.85 31.23 -0.47
N PHE A 354 8.58 32.25 -0.91
CA PHE A 354 9.63 32.85 -0.11
C PHE A 354 9.08 33.45 1.19
N LYS A 355 7.94 34.15 1.15
CA LYS A 355 7.26 34.67 2.34
C LYS A 355 6.86 33.54 3.30
N GLN A 356 6.23 32.46 2.78
CA GLN A 356 5.82 31.34 3.60
C GLN A 356 7.00 30.62 4.29
N GLU A 357 8.15 30.52 3.61
CA GLU A 357 9.36 29.94 4.21
C GLU A 357 9.95 30.84 5.31
N MET A 358 9.92 32.16 5.13
CA MET A 358 10.36 33.09 6.14
C MET A 358 9.46 33.04 7.37
N GLU A 359 8.15 33.02 7.20
CA GLU A 359 7.17 32.88 8.28
C GLU A 359 7.33 31.58 9.06
N LYS A 360 7.63 30.46 8.38
CA LYS A 360 7.92 29.19 9.06
C LYS A 360 9.21 29.22 9.88
N LYS A 361 10.22 29.97 9.45
CA LYS A 361 11.48 30.13 10.19
C LYS A 361 11.36 31.08 11.40
N GLU A 362 10.39 32.01 11.39
CA GLU A 362 10.12 32.93 12.48
C GLU A 362 9.19 32.32 13.57
N GLN A 363 8.54 31.20 13.32
CA GLN A 363 7.77 30.48 14.35
C GLN A 363 8.74 29.78 15.31
N PRO A 364 8.67 30.06 16.63
CA PRO A 364 9.50 29.36 17.60
C PRO A 364 9.19 27.87 17.57
N PRO A 365 10.19 26.99 17.82
CA PRO A 365 9.97 25.57 17.87
C PRO A 365 8.86 25.26 18.89
N ILE A 366 7.86 24.50 18.45
CA ILE A 366 6.80 23.99 19.32
C ILE A 366 7.50 23.24 20.44
N GLN A 367 7.48 23.82 21.66
CA GLN A 367 7.92 23.11 22.86
C GLN A 367 7.05 21.85 22.97
N SER A 368 7.66 20.68 22.82
CA SER A 368 7.04 19.42 23.23
C SER A 368 6.76 19.54 24.72
N GLU A 369 5.50 19.76 25.08
CA GLU A 369 5.06 19.54 26.47
C GLU A 369 5.15 18.04 26.72
N ASP A 370 6.20 17.66 27.42
CA ASP A 370 6.31 16.39 28.11
C ASP A 370 5.17 16.30 29.15
N HIS A 371 4.19 15.45 28.87
CA HIS A 371 3.33 14.89 29.92
C HIS A 371 2.99 13.42 29.61
#